data_de180892ad1d03948ba9e798361975e8
#
_entry.id   de180892ad1d03948ba9e798361975e8
#
_cell.length_a   1.000
_cell.length_b   1.000
_cell.length_c   1.000
_cell.angle_alpha   90.00
_cell.angle_beta   90.00
_cell.angle_gamma   90.00
#
_symmetry.space_group_name_H-M   'P 1'
#
loop_
_entity.id
_entity.type
_entity.pdbx_description
1 polymer ?
#
loop_
_entity_poly.entity_id
_entity_poly.type
_entity_poly.pdbx_seq_one_letter_code
_entity_poly.pdbx_strand_id
1 'polypeptide(L)'
;TISAPLNLTGTTPRITSSMTFSDLTKTTTTADGIFFTAGTTQTIASGGSITLYGAASNLLSVSSSDSAVFTINFADATASYAIGYVSMSYVTASGQNILAINSTDGGNNGGITFASATSGTLRYWIATTSTTWNSTANWSTTSGGAGGSSVPTTTSDAIFDGNGNGACAIDAAASVKGLYLAGYTGTVTQNSGITV
;
A
#
# COMPACT_ATOMS: atom_id res chain seq x y z
N THR A 1 -10.69 16.24 -12.15
CA THR A 1 -10.70 15.88 -10.72
C THR A 1 -12.02 15.22 -10.37
N ILE A 2 -11.97 14.11 -9.65
CA ILE A 2 -13.13 13.45 -9.05
C ILE A 2 -12.99 13.65 -7.53
N SER A 3 -13.82 14.54 -6.98
CA SER A 3 -13.78 14.91 -5.55
C SER A 3 -14.68 14.06 -4.65
N ALA A 4 -15.43 13.13 -5.22
CA ALA A 4 -16.16 12.10 -4.49
C ALA A 4 -15.45 10.74 -4.61
N PRO A 5 -15.60 9.83 -3.64
CA PRO A 5 -15.06 8.47 -3.75
C PRO A 5 -15.59 7.76 -5.00
N LEU A 6 -14.67 7.19 -5.79
CA LEU A 6 -15.00 6.40 -6.97
C LEU A 6 -14.81 4.91 -6.66
N ASN A 7 -15.90 4.17 -6.57
CA ASN A 7 -15.88 2.71 -6.41
C ASN A 7 -16.24 2.03 -7.73
N LEU A 8 -15.30 1.27 -8.28
CA LEU A 8 -15.45 0.57 -9.55
C LEU A 8 -15.96 -0.87 -9.32
N THR A 9 -17.27 -1.04 -9.45
CA THR A 9 -17.94 -2.34 -9.23
C THR A 9 -18.07 -3.19 -10.50
N GLY A 10 -17.93 -2.59 -11.69
CA GLY A 10 -17.99 -3.31 -12.97
C GLY A 10 -16.76 -4.19 -13.21
N THR A 11 -16.89 -5.18 -14.09
CA THR A 11 -15.78 -6.01 -14.54
C THR A 11 -14.91 -5.26 -15.55
N THR A 12 -13.60 -5.41 -15.42
CA THR A 12 -12.58 -4.84 -16.33
C THR A 12 -12.78 -3.36 -16.70
N PRO A 13 -13.05 -2.44 -15.71
CA PRO A 13 -13.19 -1.03 -16.02
C PRO A 13 -11.91 -0.46 -16.64
N ARG A 14 -12.09 0.56 -17.48
CA ARG A 14 -10.98 1.30 -18.11
C ARG A 14 -11.00 2.76 -17.72
N ILE A 15 -9.84 3.32 -17.38
CA ILE A 15 -9.62 4.74 -17.18
C ILE A 15 -8.75 5.24 -18.35
N THR A 16 -9.33 6.08 -19.19
CA THR A 16 -8.75 6.44 -20.50
C THR A 16 -8.02 7.77 -20.52
N SER A 17 -8.05 8.53 -19.44
CA SER A 17 -7.39 9.83 -19.34
C SER A 17 -6.72 10.03 -17.99
N SER A 18 -5.81 10.98 -17.89
CA SER A 18 -5.22 11.39 -16.61
C SER A 18 -6.29 12.01 -15.73
N MET A 19 -6.36 11.58 -14.48
CA MET A 19 -7.38 11.98 -13.51
C MET A 19 -6.77 12.21 -12.13
N THR A 20 -7.47 13.04 -11.34
CA THR A 20 -7.18 13.17 -9.90
C THR A 20 -8.38 12.65 -9.12
N PHE A 21 -8.12 11.77 -8.14
CA PHE A 21 -9.12 11.14 -7.28
C PHE A 21 -8.94 11.57 -5.83
N SER A 22 -10.04 11.83 -5.12
CA SER A 22 -10.03 11.80 -3.66
C SER A 22 -9.84 10.35 -3.20
N ASP A 23 -10.66 9.45 -3.74
CA ASP A 23 -10.55 8.03 -3.46
C ASP A 23 -10.85 7.22 -4.73
N LEU A 24 -10.05 6.19 -4.96
CA LEU A 24 -10.26 5.22 -6.03
C LEU A 24 -10.26 3.81 -5.45
N THR A 25 -11.35 3.09 -5.61
CA THR A 25 -11.47 1.73 -5.10
C THR A 25 -11.85 0.75 -6.20
N LYS A 26 -11.09 -0.34 -6.30
CA LYS A 26 -11.43 -1.53 -7.06
C LYS A 26 -11.05 -2.77 -6.25
N THR A 27 -12.03 -3.53 -5.83
CA THR A 27 -11.83 -4.81 -5.13
C THR A 27 -12.57 -5.93 -5.84
N THR A 28 -12.04 -7.14 -5.74
CA THR A 28 -12.67 -8.34 -6.32
C THR A 28 -12.32 -9.59 -5.54
N THR A 29 -13.21 -10.56 -5.57
CA THR A 29 -12.96 -11.94 -5.10
C THR A 29 -12.99 -12.96 -6.25
N THR A 30 -13.24 -12.49 -7.46
CA THR A 30 -13.28 -13.30 -8.70
C THR A 30 -12.29 -12.75 -9.71
N ALA A 31 -12.03 -13.46 -10.81
CA ALA A 31 -11.15 -12.98 -11.87
C ALA A 31 -11.65 -11.66 -12.45
N ASP A 32 -10.86 -10.60 -12.33
CA ASP A 32 -11.21 -9.25 -12.74
C ASP A 32 -9.95 -8.39 -12.98
N GLY A 33 -10.12 -7.17 -13.50
CA GLY A 33 -9.03 -6.25 -13.77
C GLY A 33 -9.46 -4.79 -13.76
N ILE A 34 -8.47 -3.91 -13.75
CA ILE A 34 -8.61 -2.49 -14.03
C ILE A 34 -7.51 -2.10 -15.02
N PHE A 35 -7.88 -1.37 -16.07
CA PHE A 35 -6.96 -0.98 -17.12
C PHE A 35 -6.86 0.54 -17.24
N PHE A 36 -5.64 1.01 -17.49
CA PHE A 36 -5.36 2.42 -17.68
C PHE A 36 -4.74 2.64 -19.05
N THR A 37 -5.05 3.75 -19.69
CA THR A 37 -4.39 4.08 -20.97
C THR A 37 -2.92 4.46 -20.71
N ALA A 38 -2.03 3.98 -21.56
CA ALA A 38 -0.61 4.29 -21.54
C ALA A 38 -0.36 5.81 -21.55
N GLY A 39 0.70 6.25 -20.88
CA GLY A 39 1.07 7.67 -20.77
C GLY A 39 0.15 8.51 -19.87
N THR A 40 -0.92 7.93 -19.30
CA THR A 40 -1.77 8.66 -18.37
C THR A 40 -1.21 8.66 -16.94
N THR A 41 -1.56 9.69 -16.19
CA THR A 41 -1.23 9.79 -14.75
C THR A 41 -2.52 9.82 -13.93
N GLN A 42 -2.61 8.90 -13.00
CA GLN A 42 -3.71 8.82 -12.05
C GLN A 42 -3.22 9.37 -10.72
N THR A 43 -3.66 10.56 -10.35
CA THR A 43 -3.20 11.23 -9.13
C THR A 43 -4.15 10.96 -7.97
N ILE A 44 -3.63 10.46 -6.88
CA ILE A 44 -4.33 10.38 -5.60
C ILE A 44 -4.09 11.70 -4.89
N ALA A 45 -5.16 12.43 -4.61
CA ALA A 45 -5.09 13.74 -3.99
C ALA A 45 -4.51 13.69 -2.57
N SER A 46 -4.07 14.83 -2.06
CA SER A 46 -3.71 14.98 -0.65
C SER A 46 -4.83 14.48 0.26
N GLY A 47 -4.50 13.61 1.22
CA GLY A 47 -5.46 12.96 2.11
C GLY A 47 -6.40 11.94 1.46
N GLY A 48 -6.25 11.70 0.15
CA GLY A 48 -7.03 10.71 -0.59
C GLY A 48 -6.48 9.29 -0.44
N SER A 49 -7.17 8.31 -1.06
CA SER A 49 -6.76 6.92 -1.00
C SER A 49 -6.92 6.18 -2.33
N ILE A 50 -6.08 5.13 -2.52
CA ILE A 50 -6.30 4.15 -3.57
C ILE A 50 -6.35 2.75 -2.97
N THR A 51 -7.42 2.01 -3.28
CA THR A 51 -7.59 0.61 -2.88
C THR A 51 -7.71 -0.26 -4.13
N LEU A 52 -6.69 -1.11 -4.36
CA LEU A 52 -6.67 -2.10 -5.43
C LEU A 52 -6.43 -3.47 -4.78
N TYR A 53 -7.46 -4.28 -4.68
CA TYR A 53 -7.39 -5.50 -3.89
C TYR A 53 -8.12 -6.67 -4.53
N GLY A 54 -7.39 -7.75 -4.76
CA GLY A 54 -7.94 -9.01 -5.23
C GLY A 54 -8.15 -10.03 -4.11
N ALA A 55 -8.04 -11.30 -4.42
CA ALA A 55 -8.08 -12.40 -3.47
C ALA A 55 -6.97 -13.42 -3.77
N ALA A 56 -6.62 -14.27 -2.81
CA ALA A 56 -5.50 -15.21 -2.90
C ALA A 56 -5.55 -16.12 -4.16
N SER A 57 -6.74 -16.50 -4.60
CA SER A 57 -6.93 -17.33 -5.82
C SER A 57 -7.33 -16.53 -7.06
N ASN A 58 -7.55 -15.23 -6.92
CA ASN A 58 -8.02 -14.34 -7.98
C ASN A 58 -7.34 -12.97 -7.82
N LEU A 59 -6.12 -12.85 -8.33
CA LEU A 59 -5.42 -11.57 -8.32
C LEU A 59 -6.17 -10.56 -9.20
N LEU A 60 -6.33 -9.34 -8.71
CA LEU A 60 -6.83 -8.25 -9.52
C LEU A 60 -5.75 -7.85 -10.55
N SER A 61 -6.06 -7.94 -11.84
CA SER A 61 -5.15 -7.47 -12.88
C SER A 61 -5.14 -5.94 -12.94
N VAL A 62 -3.97 -5.34 -12.78
CA VAL A 62 -3.76 -3.88 -12.88
C VAL A 62 -2.73 -3.63 -13.97
N SER A 63 -3.17 -3.12 -15.11
CA SER A 63 -2.25 -2.95 -16.23
C SER A 63 -2.61 -1.81 -17.17
N SER A 64 -1.67 -1.47 -18.04
CA SER A 64 -1.91 -0.60 -19.18
C SER A 64 -2.68 -1.34 -20.27
N SER A 65 -3.51 -0.60 -21.01
CA SER A 65 -4.21 -1.13 -22.18
C SER A 65 -3.29 -1.37 -23.40
N ASP A 66 -2.13 -0.74 -23.44
CA ASP A 66 -1.31 -0.62 -24.68
C ASP A 66 0.13 -1.09 -24.49
N SER A 67 0.43 -1.91 -23.49
CA SER A 67 1.77 -2.41 -23.20
C SER A 67 2.85 -1.31 -23.07
N ALA A 68 2.45 -0.15 -22.57
CA ALA A 68 3.34 0.96 -22.21
C ALA A 68 2.90 1.56 -20.86
N VAL A 69 3.79 2.24 -20.18
CA VAL A 69 3.62 2.62 -18.77
C VAL A 69 2.51 3.66 -18.59
N PHE A 70 1.72 3.51 -17.53
CA PHE A 70 0.94 4.58 -16.91
C PHE A 70 1.48 4.86 -15.50
N THR A 71 1.10 5.99 -14.91
CA THR A 71 1.60 6.40 -13.59
C THR A 71 0.48 6.44 -12.56
N ILE A 72 0.72 5.86 -11.38
CA ILE A 72 -0.03 6.17 -10.16
C ILE A 72 0.80 7.16 -9.37
N ASN A 73 0.31 8.39 -9.21
CA ASN A 73 0.98 9.47 -8.52
C ASN A 73 0.29 9.80 -7.21
N PHE A 74 1.04 9.82 -6.13
CA PHE A 74 0.57 10.32 -4.84
C PHE A 74 0.95 11.79 -4.71
N ALA A 75 -0.04 12.67 -4.50
CA ALA A 75 0.18 14.11 -4.47
C ALA A 75 1.14 14.53 -3.34
N ASP A 76 1.09 13.81 -2.23
CA ASP A 76 1.98 13.99 -1.09
C ASP A 76 1.93 12.74 -0.16
N ALA A 77 2.64 12.83 0.97
CA ALA A 77 2.71 11.75 1.97
C ALA A 77 1.42 11.55 2.80
N THR A 78 0.39 12.37 2.61
CA THR A 78 -0.92 12.19 3.28
C THR A 78 -1.88 11.33 2.45
N ALA A 79 -1.56 11.12 1.17
CA ALA A 79 -2.27 10.16 0.34
C ALA A 79 -1.92 8.73 0.79
N SER A 80 -2.91 7.83 0.78
CA SER A 80 -2.76 6.47 1.30
C SER A 80 -3.06 5.42 0.25
N TYR A 81 -2.63 4.17 0.49
CA TYR A 81 -2.98 3.07 -0.39
C TYR A 81 -3.22 1.75 0.37
N ALA A 82 -4.04 0.89 -0.24
CA ALA A 82 -4.16 -0.52 0.11
C ALA A 82 -4.06 -1.33 -1.19
N ILE A 83 -2.90 -1.92 -1.45
CA ILE A 83 -2.64 -2.66 -2.69
C ILE A 83 -2.15 -4.06 -2.33
N GLY A 84 -2.95 -5.06 -2.66
CA GLY A 84 -2.65 -6.44 -2.35
C GLY A 84 -3.43 -7.43 -3.20
N TYR A 85 -2.89 -8.64 -3.35
CA TYR A 85 -3.44 -9.65 -4.23
C TYR A 85 -3.70 -9.10 -5.64
N VAL A 86 -2.72 -8.38 -6.19
CA VAL A 86 -2.76 -7.83 -7.55
C VAL A 86 -1.70 -8.47 -8.44
N SER A 87 -1.96 -8.51 -9.74
CA SER A 87 -0.95 -8.71 -10.76
C SER A 87 -0.77 -7.39 -11.50
N MET A 88 0.38 -6.75 -11.35
CA MET A 88 0.65 -5.42 -11.91
C MET A 88 1.63 -5.49 -13.06
N SER A 89 1.34 -4.77 -14.14
CA SER A 89 2.26 -4.60 -15.26
C SER A 89 2.13 -3.21 -15.90
N TYR A 90 3.27 -2.66 -16.34
CA TYR A 90 3.35 -1.34 -16.96
C TYR A 90 2.86 -0.21 -16.03
N VAL A 91 3.18 -0.28 -14.74
CA VAL A 91 2.80 0.71 -13.74
C VAL A 91 4.04 1.37 -13.17
N THR A 92 4.06 2.69 -13.11
CA THR A 92 5.06 3.44 -12.33
C THR A 92 4.39 4.13 -11.16
N ALA A 93 4.85 3.89 -9.96
CA ALA A 93 4.48 4.67 -8.79
C ALA A 93 5.35 5.94 -8.70
N SER A 94 4.76 7.06 -8.30
CA SER A 94 5.43 8.34 -8.15
C SER A 94 4.85 9.09 -6.94
N GLY A 95 5.63 9.97 -6.32
CA GLY A 95 5.29 10.63 -5.06
C GLY A 95 5.51 9.75 -3.84
N GLN A 96 5.13 8.48 -3.92
CA GLN A 96 5.42 7.43 -2.92
C GLN A 96 5.77 6.13 -3.63
N ASN A 97 6.53 5.26 -2.98
CA ASN A 97 6.70 3.87 -3.41
C ASN A 97 5.51 3.02 -2.94
N ILE A 98 5.14 2.05 -3.75
CA ILE A 98 4.08 1.09 -3.42
C ILE A 98 4.73 -0.21 -2.92
N LEU A 99 4.24 -0.73 -1.80
CA LEU A 99 4.46 -2.11 -1.39
C LEU A 99 3.20 -2.92 -1.69
N ALA A 100 3.24 -3.75 -2.72
CA ALA A 100 2.14 -4.61 -3.13
C ALA A 100 2.27 -5.99 -2.45
N ILE A 101 1.41 -6.26 -1.47
CA ILE A 101 1.46 -7.47 -0.65
C ILE A 101 0.73 -8.62 -1.34
N ASN A 102 1.30 -9.85 -1.28
CA ASN A 102 0.75 -11.06 -1.91
C ASN A 102 0.42 -10.90 -3.40
N SER A 103 1.28 -10.16 -4.07
CA SER A 103 1.06 -9.69 -5.44
C SER A 103 2.15 -10.20 -6.37
N THR A 104 1.88 -10.15 -7.66
CA THR A 104 2.80 -10.62 -8.71
C THR A 104 3.27 -9.45 -9.57
N ASP A 105 4.58 -9.41 -9.80
CA ASP A 105 5.19 -8.51 -10.79
C ASP A 105 4.96 -9.09 -12.19
N GLY A 106 4.08 -8.46 -12.96
CA GLY A 106 3.82 -8.77 -14.36
C GLY A 106 4.82 -8.12 -15.33
N GLY A 107 5.78 -7.36 -14.80
CA GLY A 107 6.86 -6.72 -15.56
C GLY A 107 6.59 -5.26 -15.95
N ASN A 108 7.68 -4.55 -16.27
CA ASN A 108 7.68 -3.16 -16.67
C ASN A 108 7.11 -2.20 -15.61
N ASN A 109 7.33 -2.51 -14.32
CA ASN A 109 6.89 -1.70 -13.19
C ASN A 109 8.05 -0.87 -12.63
N GLY A 110 7.73 0.31 -12.05
CA GLY A 110 8.68 1.20 -11.38
C GLY A 110 8.12 1.75 -10.07
N GLY A 111 8.97 1.89 -9.04
CA GLY A 111 8.55 2.39 -7.73
C GLY A 111 7.62 1.43 -6.96
N ILE A 112 7.59 0.15 -7.32
CA ILE A 112 6.75 -0.87 -6.70
C ILE A 112 7.63 -2.01 -6.17
N THR A 113 7.42 -2.38 -4.92
CA THR A 113 7.99 -3.58 -4.31
C THR A 113 6.91 -4.63 -4.15
N PHE A 114 7.17 -5.83 -4.61
CA PHE A 114 6.27 -6.98 -4.47
C PHE A 114 6.77 -7.85 -3.32
N ALA A 115 5.91 -8.17 -2.37
CA ALA A 115 6.23 -9.01 -1.23
C ALA A 115 5.12 -10.03 -0.94
N SER A 116 5.52 -11.21 -0.48
CA SER A 116 4.59 -12.23 -0.02
C SER A 116 4.46 -12.12 1.50
N ALA A 117 3.31 -11.68 1.98
CA ALA A 117 3.02 -11.69 3.40
C ALA A 117 2.70 -13.10 3.90
N THR A 118 2.90 -13.35 5.17
CA THR A 118 2.70 -14.67 5.79
C THR A 118 1.23 -14.95 6.14
N SER A 119 0.27 -14.32 5.52
CA SER A 119 -1.17 -14.40 5.83
C SER A 119 -1.56 -13.85 7.20
N GLY A 120 -0.79 -12.92 7.75
CA GLY A 120 -1.11 -12.17 8.96
C GLY A 120 -2.05 -11.00 8.71
N THR A 121 -2.58 -10.43 9.77
CA THR A 121 -3.29 -9.16 9.68
C THR A 121 -2.28 -8.04 9.46
N LEU A 122 -2.41 -7.27 8.37
CA LEU A 122 -1.46 -6.21 8.03
C LEU A 122 -1.53 -5.05 9.04
N ARG A 123 -0.37 -4.57 9.47
CA ARG A 123 -0.21 -3.38 10.32
C ARG A 123 0.92 -2.53 9.73
N TYR A 124 0.55 -1.35 9.26
CA TYR A 124 1.47 -0.40 8.66
C TYR A 124 1.96 0.60 9.68
N TRP A 125 3.28 0.78 9.76
CA TRP A 125 3.89 1.85 10.52
C TRP A 125 3.68 3.19 9.81
N ILE A 126 3.04 4.14 10.49
CA ILE A 126 2.64 5.43 9.90
C ILE A 126 3.24 6.64 10.62
N ALA A 127 4.04 6.42 11.65
CA ALA A 127 4.65 7.54 12.38
C ALA A 127 5.67 8.28 11.51
N THR A 128 5.56 9.61 11.46
CA THR A 128 6.48 10.49 10.73
C THR A 128 7.59 11.05 11.62
N THR A 129 7.45 10.93 12.93
CA THR A 129 8.44 11.33 13.94
C THR A 129 8.87 10.14 14.76
N SER A 130 10.03 10.24 15.42
CA SER A 130 10.53 9.18 16.31
C SER A 130 9.56 8.92 17.46
N THR A 131 9.16 7.65 17.63
CA THR A 131 8.19 7.24 18.64
C THR A 131 8.34 5.74 18.95
N THR A 132 7.40 5.17 19.70
CA THR A 132 7.47 3.82 20.23
C THR A 132 6.59 2.85 19.46
N TRP A 133 7.03 1.58 19.41
CA TRP A 133 6.26 0.46 18.84
C TRP A 133 4.92 0.26 19.53
N ASN A 134 4.88 0.34 20.86
CA ASN A 134 3.73 -0.03 21.67
C ASN A 134 2.65 1.07 21.77
N SER A 135 2.47 1.84 20.70
CA SER A 135 1.42 2.85 20.59
C SER A 135 0.51 2.57 19.40
N THR A 136 -0.77 2.39 19.65
CA THR A 136 -1.78 2.17 18.59
C THR A 136 -1.87 3.34 17.61
N ALA A 137 -1.56 4.57 18.05
CA ALA A 137 -1.56 5.75 17.19
C ALA A 137 -0.56 5.63 16.02
N ASN A 138 0.46 4.78 16.14
CA ASN A 138 1.53 4.61 15.16
C ASN A 138 1.25 3.53 14.12
N TRP A 139 0.12 2.82 14.24
CA TRP A 139 -0.24 1.70 13.37
C TRP A 139 -1.56 1.92 12.66
N SER A 140 -1.59 1.52 11.39
CA SER A 140 -2.77 1.57 10.53
C SER A 140 -3.03 0.21 9.88
N THR A 141 -4.25 0.00 9.40
CA THR A 141 -4.59 -1.15 8.55
C THR A 141 -4.24 -0.93 7.07
N THR A 142 -3.92 0.32 6.70
CA THR A 142 -3.54 0.69 5.33
C THR A 142 -2.27 1.55 5.35
N SER A 143 -1.49 1.51 4.30
CA SER A 143 -0.31 2.36 4.13
C SER A 143 -0.70 3.83 4.12
N GLY A 144 -0.02 4.66 4.92
CA GLY A 144 -0.31 6.09 5.06
C GLY A 144 -1.68 6.42 5.68
N GLY A 145 -2.46 5.42 6.07
CA GLY A 145 -3.81 5.60 6.61
C GLY A 145 -3.84 6.17 8.04
N ALA A 146 -5.05 6.34 8.58
CA ALA A 146 -5.23 6.84 9.94
C ALA A 146 -4.68 5.86 10.99
N GLY A 147 -4.05 6.39 12.03
CA GLY A 147 -3.61 5.64 13.20
C GLY A 147 -4.78 5.14 14.06
N GLY A 148 -4.47 4.32 15.06
CA GLY A 148 -5.46 3.76 15.99
C GLY A 148 -5.69 2.27 15.83
N SER A 149 -4.98 1.61 14.91
CA SER A 149 -5.01 0.15 14.79
C SER A 149 -4.25 -0.51 15.95
N SER A 150 -4.56 -1.77 16.21
CA SER A 150 -3.82 -2.53 17.23
C SER A 150 -2.32 -2.59 16.88
N VAL A 151 -1.47 -2.59 17.88
CA VAL A 151 -0.06 -2.95 17.76
C VAL A 151 0.05 -4.35 17.12
N PRO A 152 1.04 -4.61 16.25
CA PRO A 152 1.26 -5.95 15.69
C PRO A 152 1.45 -7.02 16.76
N THR A 153 0.94 -8.21 16.50
CA THR A 153 1.01 -9.40 17.38
C THR A 153 1.52 -10.61 16.59
N THR A 154 1.63 -11.77 17.24
CA THR A 154 2.01 -13.04 16.60
C THR A 154 1.15 -13.46 15.40
N THR A 155 0.00 -12.80 15.19
CA THR A 155 -0.88 -13.02 14.05
C THR A 155 -0.83 -11.87 13.06
N SER A 156 0.03 -10.88 13.26
CA SER A 156 0.13 -9.69 12.40
C SER A 156 1.44 -9.65 11.63
N ASP A 157 1.37 -9.14 10.41
CA ASP A 157 2.52 -8.70 9.62
C ASP A 157 2.75 -7.21 9.86
N ALA A 158 3.91 -6.86 10.42
CA ALA A 158 4.34 -5.48 10.65
C ALA A 158 5.03 -4.94 9.40
N ILE A 159 4.54 -3.84 8.85
CA ILE A 159 4.97 -3.29 7.56
C ILE A 159 5.48 -1.88 7.72
N PHE A 160 6.72 -1.67 7.34
CA PHE A 160 7.40 -0.40 7.24
C PHE A 160 7.66 -0.14 5.75
N ASP A 161 6.81 0.61 5.10
CA ASP A 161 6.80 0.77 3.63
C ASP A 161 7.23 2.17 3.16
N GLY A 162 7.66 3.02 4.10
CA GLY A 162 8.14 4.37 3.81
C GLY A 162 7.08 5.47 3.92
N ASN A 163 5.81 5.16 4.13
CA ASN A 163 4.76 6.14 4.41
C ASN A 163 4.71 6.60 5.88
N GLY A 164 5.57 6.01 6.71
CA GLY A 164 5.91 6.45 8.05
C GLY A 164 7.39 6.23 8.27
N ASN A 165 8.21 7.28 8.15
CA ASN A 165 9.66 7.17 8.26
C ASN A 165 10.21 7.67 9.62
N GLY A 166 9.34 7.90 10.60
CA GLY A 166 9.76 8.17 11.98
C GLY A 166 10.46 6.95 12.58
N ALA A 167 11.53 7.17 13.36
CA ALA A 167 12.22 6.07 14.00
C ALA A 167 11.29 5.33 14.98
N CYS A 168 11.35 4.01 14.95
CA CYS A 168 10.56 3.13 15.79
C CYS A 168 11.43 2.53 16.91
N ALA A 169 11.11 2.82 18.15
CA ALA A 169 11.72 2.16 19.30
C ALA A 169 10.81 1.01 19.77
N ILE A 170 11.32 -0.22 19.75
CA ILE A 170 10.64 -1.36 20.36
C ILE A 170 10.82 -1.26 21.87
N ASP A 171 9.79 -0.75 22.54
CA ASP A 171 9.76 -0.36 23.94
C ASP A 171 9.04 -1.37 24.86
N ALA A 172 8.44 -2.41 24.28
CA ALA A 172 7.79 -3.52 24.97
C ALA A 172 8.09 -4.82 24.22
N ALA A 173 7.91 -5.96 24.89
CA ALA A 173 8.06 -7.26 24.23
C ALA A 173 7.18 -7.33 22.98
N ALA A 174 7.79 -7.58 21.85
CA ALA A 174 7.13 -7.60 20.55
C ALA A 174 7.32 -8.98 19.90
N SER A 175 6.25 -9.48 19.32
CA SER A 175 6.30 -10.71 18.52
C SER A 175 5.34 -10.54 17.35
N VAL A 176 5.82 -10.79 16.15
CA VAL A 176 5.07 -10.63 14.91
C VAL A 176 5.14 -11.89 14.08
N LYS A 177 4.18 -12.04 13.17
CA LYS A 177 4.19 -13.14 12.22
C LYS A 177 5.19 -12.88 11.09
N GLY A 178 5.29 -11.64 10.64
CA GLY A 178 6.26 -11.18 9.65
C GLY A 178 6.66 -9.73 9.89
N LEU A 179 7.89 -9.38 9.54
CA LEU A 179 8.41 -8.01 9.56
C LEU A 179 8.91 -7.65 8.16
N TYR A 180 8.37 -6.57 7.61
CA TYR A 180 8.67 -6.10 6.26
C TYR A 180 9.18 -4.66 6.31
N LEU A 181 10.37 -4.43 5.78
CA LEU A 181 11.09 -3.14 5.80
C LEU A 181 11.39 -2.69 4.36
N ALA A 182 10.36 -2.56 3.54
CA ALA A 182 10.48 -2.19 2.13
C ALA A 182 10.16 -0.71 1.91
N GLY A 183 11.15 0.09 1.53
CA GLY A 183 11.01 1.53 1.34
C GLY A 183 11.16 2.37 2.61
N TYR A 184 11.26 1.75 3.77
CA TYR A 184 11.46 2.46 5.04
C TYR A 184 12.88 3.03 5.15
N THR A 185 12.96 4.32 5.43
CA THR A 185 14.23 5.05 5.60
C THR A 185 14.52 5.43 7.06
N GLY A 186 13.60 5.15 7.96
CA GLY A 186 13.78 5.35 9.39
C GLY A 186 14.65 4.26 10.03
N THR A 187 14.68 4.23 11.34
CA THR A 187 15.43 3.25 12.12
C THR A 187 14.48 2.47 13.03
N VAL A 188 14.63 1.15 13.07
CA VAL A 188 13.99 0.32 14.10
C VAL A 188 15.05 -0.04 15.13
N THR A 189 14.83 0.35 16.38
CA THR A 189 15.74 0.08 17.51
C THR A 189 15.00 -0.73 18.56
N GLN A 190 15.71 -1.68 19.14
CA GLN A 190 15.22 -2.44 20.30
C GLN A 190 15.78 -1.82 21.56
N ASN A 191 14.91 -1.48 22.51
CA ASN A 191 15.35 -0.98 23.80
C ASN A 191 16.01 -2.12 24.63
N SER A 192 16.95 -1.74 25.47
CA SER A 192 17.65 -2.70 26.35
C SER A 192 16.67 -3.48 27.23
N GLY A 193 16.88 -4.78 27.34
CA GLY A 193 16.04 -5.66 28.16
C GLY A 193 14.72 -6.10 27.53
N ILE A 194 14.44 -5.71 26.27
CA ILE A 194 13.25 -6.12 25.54
C ILE A 194 13.56 -7.36 24.69
N THR A 195 12.62 -8.30 24.63
CA THR A 195 12.70 -9.49 23.75
C THR A 195 11.83 -9.26 22.51
N VAL A 196 12.35 -9.62 21.33
CA VAL A 196 11.67 -9.54 20.04
C VAL A 196 11.66 -10.90 19.36
#